data_3c6ebf81cb4ebbd766cf9d842ee5e089
#
_entry.id   3c6ebf81cb4ebbd766cf9d842ee5e089
#
_cell.length_a   1.000
_cell.length_b   1.000
_cell.length_c   1.000
_cell.angle_alpha   90.00
_cell.angle_beta   90.00
_cell.angle_gamma   90.00
#
_symmetry.space_group_name_H-M   'P 1'
#
loop_
_entity.id
_entity.type
_entity.pdbx_description
1 polymer ?
#
loop_
_entity_poly.entity_id
_entity_poly.type
_entity_poly.pdbx_seq_one_letter_code
_entity_poly.pdbx_strand_id
1 'polypeptide(L)'
;FQEYAERWLARQVRYAPSTLESYRRMLGRVYPFIGAIQLNRLRPIALENMLVELRKRKYRGKPIGEATVQKYLTVVSAVLSDAKRNEIIQKNPARMIDLPETESAQQQIPTEEEALRFLNYICNEEIEYRTYYVLAIYTGCRRGELCALKWEDFLVDSRDNTSVLTVSRSRSVVPGKGVVEGPTKN
;
A
#
# COMPACT_ATOMS: atom_id res chain seq x y z
N PHE A 1 15.74 18.47 4.27
CA PHE A 1 15.22 17.11 4.08
C PHE A 1 14.35 17.03 2.83
N GLN A 2 13.39 17.95 2.64
CA GLN A 2 12.43 17.91 1.53
C GLN A 2 13.11 17.81 0.16
N GLU A 3 14.03 18.70 -0.14
CA GLU A 3 14.73 18.74 -1.43
C GLU A 3 15.42 17.40 -1.77
N TYR A 4 16.03 16.78 -0.77
CA TYR A 4 16.65 15.46 -0.95
C TYR A 4 15.61 14.36 -1.17
N ALA A 5 14.51 14.38 -0.42
CA ALA A 5 13.43 13.41 -0.55
C ALA A 5 12.75 13.48 -1.93
N GLU A 6 12.56 14.67 -2.49
CA GLU A 6 12.03 14.87 -3.83
C GLU A 6 12.98 14.32 -4.91
N ARG A 7 14.28 14.61 -4.78
CA ARG A 7 15.30 14.03 -5.67
C ARG A 7 15.38 12.51 -5.53
N TRP A 8 15.25 11.99 -4.30
CA TRP A 8 15.21 10.56 -4.06
C TRP A 8 14.00 9.91 -4.75
N LEU A 9 12.79 10.48 -4.62
CA LEU A 9 11.58 9.99 -5.30
C LEU A 9 11.72 9.96 -6.81
N ALA A 10 12.32 11.01 -7.40
CA ALA A 10 12.50 11.12 -8.85
C ALA A 10 13.43 10.03 -9.41
N ARG A 11 14.38 9.52 -8.61
CA ARG A 11 15.31 8.46 -9.00
C ARG A 11 14.76 7.04 -8.82
N GLN A 12 13.56 6.88 -8.23
CA GLN A 12 13.02 5.56 -7.93
C GLN A 12 12.34 4.93 -9.15
N VAL A 13 13.10 4.23 -9.98
CA VAL A 13 12.59 3.52 -11.17
C VAL A 13 12.04 2.13 -10.85
N ARG A 14 12.38 1.56 -9.69
CA ARG A 14 11.99 0.19 -9.30
C ARG A 14 10.62 0.09 -8.65
N TYR A 15 10.09 1.20 -8.13
CA TYR A 15 8.80 1.18 -7.46
C TYR A 15 7.64 1.32 -8.43
N ALA A 16 6.59 0.56 -8.19
CA ALA A 16 5.33 0.71 -8.91
C ALA A 16 4.79 2.14 -8.79
N PRO A 17 4.10 2.67 -9.82
CA PRO A 17 3.54 4.02 -9.80
C PRO A 17 2.65 4.30 -8.57
N SER A 18 1.87 3.31 -8.13
CA SER A 18 1.04 3.40 -6.93
C SER A 18 1.87 3.55 -5.64
N THR A 19 3.03 2.90 -5.56
CA THR A 19 3.95 3.02 -4.42
C THR A 19 4.58 4.41 -4.39
N LEU A 20 5.06 4.90 -5.53
CA LEU A 20 5.64 6.25 -5.63
C LEU A 20 4.64 7.33 -5.24
N GLU A 21 3.39 7.20 -5.71
CA GLU A 21 2.33 8.15 -5.34
C GLU A 21 1.99 8.08 -3.85
N SER A 22 1.99 6.89 -3.27
CA SER A 22 1.82 6.72 -1.82
C SER A 22 2.95 7.39 -1.04
N TYR A 23 4.20 7.21 -1.47
CA TYR A 23 5.36 7.86 -0.83
C TYR A 23 5.32 9.37 -0.96
N ARG A 24 4.96 9.90 -2.14
CA ARG A 24 4.80 11.35 -2.35
C ARG A 24 3.78 11.95 -1.39
N ARG A 25 2.62 11.33 -1.25
CA ARG A 25 1.57 11.77 -0.32
C ARG A 25 2.01 11.70 1.14
N MET A 26 2.73 10.64 1.53
CA MET A 26 3.25 10.50 2.89
C MET A 26 4.30 11.56 3.18
N LEU A 27 5.26 11.76 2.30
CA LEU A 27 6.31 12.78 2.45
C LEU A 27 5.72 14.20 2.48
N GLY A 28 4.71 14.50 1.65
CA GLY A 28 4.01 15.78 1.68
C GLY A 28 3.38 16.10 3.04
N ARG A 29 2.99 15.07 3.80
CA ARG A 29 2.48 15.25 5.18
C ARG A 29 3.59 15.41 6.22
N VAL A 30 4.78 14.96 5.91
CA VAL A 30 5.98 15.00 6.76
C VAL A 30 6.74 16.34 6.59
N TYR A 31 6.75 16.90 5.38
CA TYR A 31 7.49 18.12 5.06
C TYR A 31 7.22 19.32 5.96
N PRO A 32 5.99 19.61 6.42
CA PRO A 32 5.76 20.73 7.33
C PRO A 32 6.54 20.65 8.65
N PHE A 33 6.97 19.47 9.07
CA PHE A 33 7.66 19.24 10.34
C PHE A 33 9.18 19.20 10.19
N ILE A 34 9.67 18.51 9.18
CA ILE A 34 11.11 18.26 9.03
C ILE A 34 11.66 18.69 7.67
N GLY A 35 10.81 19.16 6.75
CA GLY A 35 11.22 19.48 5.37
C GLY A 35 12.35 20.47 5.28
N ALA A 36 12.31 21.54 6.08
CA ALA A 36 13.31 22.60 6.12
C ALA A 36 14.62 22.22 6.84
N ILE A 37 14.63 21.11 7.60
CA ILE A 37 15.81 20.72 8.38
C ILE A 37 16.87 20.13 7.43
N GLN A 38 18.11 20.59 7.54
CA GLN A 38 19.26 20.02 6.84
C GLN A 38 19.49 18.58 7.29
N LEU A 39 19.84 17.68 6.37
CA LEU A 39 19.98 16.24 6.65
C LEU A 39 21.00 15.95 7.77
N ASN A 40 22.12 16.65 7.78
CA ASN A 40 23.17 16.50 8.81
C ASN A 40 22.76 17.05 10.18
N ARG A 41 21.70 17.86 10.25
CA ARG A 41 21.14 18.43 11.49
C ARG A 41 19.88 17.71 11.95
N LEU A 42 19.37 16.77 11.17
CA LEU A 42 18.17 16.02 11.53
C LEU A 42 18.49 15.03 12.65
N ARG A 43 17.90 15.24 13.82
CA ARG A 43 18.10 14.43 15.03
C ARG A 43 16.87 13.56 15.29
N PRO A 44 17.00 12.46 16.06
CA PRO A 44 15.87 11.60 16.43
C PRO A 44 14.71 12.38 17.06
N ILE A 45 15.01 13.30 17.98
CA ILE A 45 13.99 14.12 18.65
C ILE A 45 13.08 14.92 17.69
N ALA A 46 13.62 15.38 16.55
CA ALA A 46 12.81 16.08 15.55
C ALA A 46 11.82 15.12 14.86
N LEU A 47 12.21 13.87 14.67
CA LEU A 47 11.35 12.83 14.11
C LEU A 47 10.31 12.38 15.15
N GLU A 48 10.66 12.25 16.40
CA GLU A 48 9.71 11.94 17.49
C GLU A 48 8.64 13.03 17.62
N ASN A 49 9.03 14.31 17.62
CA ASN A 49 8.09 15.42 17.61
C ASN A 49 7.16 15.39 16.39
N MET A 50 7.70 15.10 15.21
CA MET A 50 6.89 14.91 14.01
C MET A 50 5.86 13.79 14.20
N LEU A 51 6.24 12.66 14.78
CA LEU A 51 5.32 11.52 15.02
C LEU A 51 4.22 11.90 16.02
N VAL A 52 4.56 12.65 17.08
CA VAL A 52 3.59 13.19 18.06
C VAL A 52 2.56 14.06 17.36
N GLU A 53 3.01 14.98 16.50
CA GLU A 53 2.10 15.87 15.77
C GLU A 53 1.26 15.13 14.73
N LEU A 54 1.82 14.11 14.08
CA LEU A 54 1.07 13.26 13.15
C LEU A 54 -0.05 12.47 13.85
N ARG A 55 0.19 11.98 15.07
CA ARG A 55 -0.84 11.28 15.88
C ARG A 55 -2.03 12.16 16.22
N LYS A 56 -1.84 13.47 16.40
CA LYS A 56 -2.92 14.43 16.66
C LYS A 56 -3.83 14.67 15.45
N ARG A 57 -3.36 14.34 14.25
CA ARG A 57 -4.13 14.54 13.01
C ARG A 57 -5.27 13.54 12.91
N LYS A 58 -6.38 14.01 12.37
CA LYS A 58 -7.56 13.19 12.12
C LYS A 58 -7.69 12.90 10.61
N TYR A 59 -8.12 11.70 10.29
CA TYR A 59 -8.54 11.32 8.95
C TYR A 59 -10.00 10.86 9.00
N ARG A 60 -10.88 11.50 8.26
CA ARG A 60 -12.34 11.27 8.30
C ARG A 60 -12.91 11.30 9.73
N GLY A 61 -12.48 12.29 10.52
CA GLY A 61 -12.94 12.48 11.91
C GLY A 61 -12.30 11.56 12.96
N LYS A 62 -11.56 10.53 12.57
CA LYS A 62 -10.87 9.58 13.47
C LYS A 62 -9.37 9.89 13.57
N PRO A 63 -8.74 9.69 14.74
CA PRO A 63 -7.28 9.79 14.86
C PRO A 63 -6.56 8.85 13.89
N ILE A 64 -5.39 9.26 13.45
CA ILE A 64 -4.54 8.39 12.60
C ILE A 64 -4.03 7.23 13.45
N GLY A 65 -4.29 5.99 13.02
CA GLY A 65 -3.83 4.79 13.72
C GLY A 65 -2.31 4.62 13.69
N GLU A 66 -1.76 3.98 14.73
CA GLU A 66 -0.32 3.80 14.92
C GLU A 66 0.37 3.11 13.73
N ALA A 67 -0.25 2.11 13.12
CA ALA A 67 0.25 1.48 11.91
C ALA A 67 0.46 2.47 10.73
N THR A 68 -0.34 3.54 10.67
CA THR A 68 -0.17 4.61 9.68
C THR A 68 0.99 5.54 10.06
N VAL A 69 1.13 5.84 11.35
CA VAL A 69 2.26 6.63 11.87
C VAL A 69 3.59 5.92 11.59
N GLN A 70 3.65 4.60 11.82
CA GLN A 70 4.82 3.79 11.49
C GLN A 70 5.16 3.84 9.99
N LYS A 71 4.17 3.84 9.10
CA LYS A 71 4.40 3.97 7.65
C LYS A 71 5.05 5.31 7.29
N TYR A 72 4.72 6.40 7.96
CA TYR A 72 5.40 7.69 7.76
C TYR A 72 6.88 7.59 8.14
N LEU A 73 7.20 7.01 9.30
CA LEU A 73 8.59 6.81 9.72
C LEU A 73 9.34 5.87 8.77
N THR A 74 8.70 4.81 8.29
CA THR A 74 9.28 3.88 7.31
C THR A 74 9.73 4.60 6.04
N VAL A 75 8.88 5.48 5.49
CA VAL A 75 9.22 6.25 4.28
C VAL A 75 10.34 7.25 4.56
N VAL A 76 10.30 7.97 5.69
CA VAL A 76 11.38 8.87 6.13
C VAL A 76 12.68 8.08 6.30
N SER A 77 12.63 6.92 6.94
CA SER A 77 13.78 6.05 7.13
C SER A 77 14.38 5.56 5.81
N ALA A 78 13.55 5.29 4.80
CA ALA A 78 14.02 4.90 3.47
C ALA A 78 14.82 6.03 2.79
N VAL A 79 14.32 7.27 2.86
CA VAL A 79 15.03 8.47 2.36
C VAL A 79 16.35 8.67 3.09
N LEU A 80 16.34 8.57 4.42
CA LEU A 80 17.55 8.75 5.24
C LEU A 80 18.56 7.60 5.08
N SER A 81 18.09 6.39 4.81
CA SER A 81 18.96 5.26 4.48
C SER A 81 19.65 5.45 3.14
N ASP A 82 18.97 6.06 2.17
CA ASP A 82 19.57 6.44 0.90
C ASP A 82 20.62 7.56 1.10
N ALA A 83 20.31 8.58 1.91
CA ALA A 83 21.25 9.65 2.26
C ALA A 83 22.50 9.11 2.98
N LYS A 84 22.33 8.11 3.87
CA LYS A 84 23.45 7.42 4.51
C LYS A 84 24.30 6.65 3.50
N ARG A 85 23.68 5.94 2.55
CA ARG A 85 24.39 5.16 1.53
C ARG A 85 25.18 6.06 0.59
N ASN A 86 24.69 7.28 0.35
CA ASN A 86 25.38 8.29 -0.43
C ASN A 86 26.31 9.19 0.42
N GLU A 87 26.64 8.78 1.64
CA GLU A 87 27.60 9.43 2.56
C GLU A 87 27.24 10.88 2.95
N ILE A 88 26.00 11.32 2.73
CA ILE A 88 25.52 12.65 3.11
C ILE A 88 25.30 12.75 4.63
N ILE A 89 24.94 11.62 5.26
CA ILE A 89 24.80 11.50 6.70
C ILE A 89 25.51 10.21 7.18
N GLN A 90 26.11 10.26 8.36
CA GLN A 90 26.81 9.09 8.93
C GLN A 90 25.85 8.04 9.52
N LYS A 91 24.75 8.49 10.11
CA LYS A 91 23.75 7.61 10.76
C LYS A 91 22.35 7.99 10.31
N ASN A 92 21.46 6.99 10.25
CA ASN A 92 20.04 7.23 10.00
C ASN A 92 19.31 7.44 11.35
N PRO A 93 18.89 8.68 11.69
CA PRO A 93 18.25 8.96 12.97
C PRO A 93 16.87 8.27 13.13
N ALA A 94 16.20 7.92 12.05
CA ALA A 94 14.91 7.21 12.12
C ALA A 94 15.04 5.77 12.65
N ARG A 95 16.22 5.17 12.58
CA ARG A 95 16.49 3.83 13.14
C ARG A 95 16.77 3.83 14.63
N MET A 96 16.86 5.02 15.23
CA MET A 96 17.10 5.20 16.68
C MET A 96 15.79 5.48 17.44
N ILE A 97 14.65 5.34 16.75
CA ILE A 97 13.32 5.60 17.32
C ILE A 97 12.64 4.26 17.57
N ASP A 98 12.31 4.02 18.81
CA ASP A 98 11.50 2.88 19.21
C ASP A 98 10.01 3.23 19.00
N LEU A 99 9.34 2.43 18.22
CA LEU A 99 7.91 2.54 18.01
C LEU A 99 7.17 1.50 18.85
N PRO A 100 6.00 1.85 19.39
CA PRO A 100 5.17 0.86 20.05
C PRO A 100 4.78 -0.25 19.07
N GLU A 101 4.70 -1.48 19.56
CA GLU A 101 4.17 -2.60 18.79
C GLU A 101 2.73 -2.28 18.39
N THR A 102 2.43 -2.49 17.12
CA THR A 102 1.05 -2.38 16.64
C THR A 102 0.42 -3.75 16.69
N GLU A 103 -0.59 -3.90 17.54
CA GLU A 103 -1.46 -5.06 17.45
C GLU A 103 -2.12 -5.08 16.05
N SER A 104 -1.81 -6.11 15.27
CA SER A 104 -2.58 -6.36 14.06
C SER A 104 -3.96 -6.84 14.51
N ALA A 105 -5.00 -6.06 14.19
CA ALA A 105 -6.37 -6.52 14.41
C ALA A 105 -6.51 -7.91 13.78
N GLN A 106 -6.89 -8.91 14.58
CA GLN A 106 -7.21 -10.23 14.06
C GLN A 106 -8.33 -10.07 13.02
N GLN A 107 -8.00 -10.37 11.78
CA GLN A 107 -9.01 -10.40 10.73
C GLN A 107 -9.90 -11.61 11.01
N GLN A 108 -11.17 -11.37 11.21
CA GLN A 108 -12.16 -12.44 11.28
C GLN A 108 -12.30 -13.03 9.88
N ILE A 109 -11.95 -14.30 9.75
CA ILE A 109 -12.18 -15.07 8.53
C ILE A 109 -13.63 -15.53 8.57
N PRO A 110 -14.43 -15.26 7.52
CA PRO A 110 -15.80 -15.74 7.47
C PRO A 110 -15.87 -17.27 7.59
N THR A 111 -16.86 -17.75 8.30
CA THR A 111 -17.17 -19.19 8.35
C THR A 111 -17.73 -19.65 7.00
N GLU A 112 -17.76 -20.97 6.78
CA GLU A 112 -18.36 -21.55 5.57
C GLU A 112 -19.83 -21.15 5.43
N GLU A 113 -20.60 -21.17 6.52
CA GLU A 113 -22.00 -20.75 6.52
C GLU A 113 -22.17 -19.27 6.15
N GLU A 114 -21.29 -18.39 6.63
CA GLU A 114 -21.30 -16.98 6.28
C GLU A 114 -20.96 -16.76 4.81
N ALA A 115 -20.00 -17.52 4.28
CA ALA A 115 -19.63 -17.48 2.87
C ALA A 115 -20.80 -17.97 1.97
N LEU A 116 -21.47 -19.05 2.35
CA LEU A 116 -22.63 -19.57 1.62
C LEU A 116 -23.82 -18.60 1.67
N ARG A 117 -24.10 -18.01 2.84
CA ARG A 117 -25.16 -16.97 2.96
C ARG A 117 -24.84 -15.77 2.06
N PHE A 118 -23.60 -15.34 2.02
CA PHE A 118 -23.16 -14.24 1.14
C PHE A 118 -23.33 -14.62 -0.33
N LEU A 119 -22.91 -15.83 -0.74
CA LEU A 119 -23.08 -16.31 -2.13
C LEU A 119 -24.57 -16.33 -2.54
N ASN A 120 -25.45 -16.80 -1.67
CA ASN A 120 -26.89 -16.79 -1.92
C ASN A 120 -27.46 -15.37 -2.05
N TYR A 121 -26.97 -14.43 -1.24
CA TYR A 121 -27.38 -13.03 -1.33
C TYR A 121 -26.99 -12.41 -2.68
N ILE A 122 -25.75 -12.61 -3.13
CA ILE A 122 -25.24 -12.01 -4.38
C ILE A 122 -25.83 -12.65 -5.64
N CYS A 123 -26.51 -13.80 -5.57
CA CYS A 123 -27.19 -14.39 -6.72
C CYS A 123 -28.23 -13.47 -7.36
N ASN A 124 -28.80 -12.54 -6.58
CA ASN A 124 -29.81 -11.58 -7.04
C ASN A 124 -29.20 -10.23 -7.51
N GLU A 125 -27.89 -10.06 -7.39
CA GLU A 125 -27.19 -8.85 -7.81
C GLU A 125 -26.92 -8.87 -9.33
N GLU A 126 -26.55 -7.71 -9.86
CA GLU A 126 -26.13 -7.57 -11.26
C GLU A 126 -24.96 -8.53 -11.59
N ILE A 127 -24.92 -9.02 -12.83
CA ILE A 127 -24.02 -10.07 -13.26
C ILE A 127 -22.55 -9.73 -12.99
N GLU A 128 -22.15 -8.45 -13.12
CA GLU A 128 -20.78 -7.98 -12.88
C GLU A 128 -20.36 -8.18 -11.43
N TYR A 129 -21.23 -7.77 -10.48
CA TYR A 129 -20.94 -7.93 -9.04
C TYR A 129 -20.95 -9.39 -8.63
N ARG A 130 -21.94 -10.16 -9.12
CA ARG A 130 -22.02 -11.59 -8.86
C ARG A 130 -20.76 -12.31 -9.34
N THR A 131 -20.37 -12.08 -10.59
CA THR A 131 -19.16 -12.68 -11.18
C THR A 131 -17.91 -12.32 -10.38
N TYR A 132 -17.76 -11.05 -10.02
CA TYR A 132 -16.62 -10.59 -9.24
C TYR A 132 -16.49 -11.31 -7.90
N TYR A 133 -17.57 -11.39 -7.11
CA TYR A 133 -17.53 -11.99 -5.78
C TYR A 133 -17.41 -13.51 -5.83
N VAL A 134 -18.07 -14.17 -6.78
CA VAL A 134 -17.91 -15.61 -6.98
C VAL A 134 -16.44 -15.93 -7.31
N LEU A 135 -15.84 -15.24 -8.26
CA LEU A 135 -14.43 -15.41 -8.58
C LEU A 135 -13.53 -15.12 -7.37
N ALA A 136 -13.83 -14.05 -6.60
CA ALA A 136 -13.04 -13.71 -5.41
C ALA A 136 -13.01 -14.85 -4.39
N ILE A 137 -14.16 -15.46 -4.12
CA ILE A 137 -14.29 -16.55 -3.12
C ILE A 137 -13.60 -17.82 -3.63
N TYR A 138 -13.86 -18.22 -4.85
CA TYR A 138 -13.35 -19.50 -5.38
C TYR A 138 -11.86 -19.45 -5.75
N THR A 139 -11.34 -18.29 -6.15
CA THR A 139 -9.93 -18.19 -6.60
C THR A 139 -9.00 -17.62 -5.54
N GLY A 140 -9.51 -16.90 -4.54
CA GLY A 140 -8.70 -16.17 -3.58
C GLY A 140 -7.87 -15.01 -4.20
N CYS A 141 -8.15 -14.63 -5.44
CA CYS A 141 -7.42 -13.58 -6.13
C CYS A 141 -7.61 -12.21 -5.46
N ARG A 142 -6.57 -11.41 -5.48
CA ARG A 142 -6.64 -10.03 -4.99
C ARG A 142 -7.55 -9.19 -5.88
N ARG A 143 -8.20 -8.16 -5.30
CA ARG A 143 -9.08 -7.26 -6.05
C ARG A 143 -8.48 -6.74 -7.36
N GLY A 144 -7.21 -6.33 -7.34
CA GLY A 144 -6.55 -5.81 -8.53
C GLY A 144 -6.31 -6.87 -9.61
N GLU A 145 -6.11 -8.10 -9.23
CA GLU A 145 -5.96 -9.26 -10.11
C GLU A 145 -7.30 -9.59 -10.78
N LEU A 146 -8.38 -9.68 -10.00
CA LEU A 146 -9.73 -9.89 -10.53
C LEU A 146 -10.15 -8.81 -11.52
N CYS A 147 -9.89 -7.53 -11.20
CA CYS A 147 -10.21 -6.42 -12.10
C CYS A 147 -9.34 -6.37 -13.38
N ALA A 148 -8.28 -7.17 -13.45
CA ALA A 148 -7.38 -7.26 -14.60
C ALA A 148 -7.67 -8.47 -15.50
N LEU A 149 -8.54 -9.39 -15.08
CA LEU A 149 -8.88 -10.58 -15.85
C LEU A 149 -9.51 -10.21 -17.20
N LYS A 150 -9.20 -11.01 -18.19
CA LYS A 150 -9.77 -10.95 -19.54
C LYS A 150 -10.25 -12.34 -19.94
N TRP A 151 -11.09 -12.41 -20.95
CA TRP A 151 -11.58 -13.69 -21.46
C TRP A 151 -10.45 -14.61 -21.93
N GLU A 152 -9.37 -14.07 -22.46
CA GLU A 152 -8.18 -14.83 -22.88
C GLU A 152 -7.43 -15.52 -21.75
N ASP A 153 -7.66 -15.10 -20.49
CA ASP A 153 -7.04 -15.71 -19.31
C ASP A 153 -7.78 -16.97 -18.84
N PHE A 154 -8.94 -17.24 -19.43
CA PHE A 154 -9.82 -18.34 -19.06
C PHE A 154 -9.83 -19.39 -20.16
N LEU A 155 -9.21 -20.53 -19.88
CA LEU A 155 -9.19 -21.68 -20.81
C LEU A 155 -10.11 -22.78 -20.28
N VAL A 156 -10.99 -23.27 -21.13
CA VAL A 156 -11.88 -24.38 -20.83
C VAL A 156 -11.49 -25.56 -21.75
N ASP A 157 -11.07 -26.68 -21.19
CA ASP A 157 -10.92 -27.92 -21.92
C ASP A 157 -12.23 -28.74 -21.82
N SER A 158 -12.96 -28.75 -22.89
CA SER A 158 -14.25 -29.46 -22.97
C SER A 158 -14.12 -31.00 -22.95
N ARG A 159 -12.90 -31.55 -23.09
CA ARG A 159 -12.68 -32.99 -23.14
C ARG A 159 -12.66 -33.64 -21.76
N ASP A 160 -12.11 -32.94 -20.77
CA ASP A 160 -12.00 -33.42 -19.39
C ASP A 160 -12.75 -32.54 -18.38
N ASN A 161 -13.55 -31.59 -18.87
CA ASN A 161 -14.30 -30.62 -18.06
C ASN A 161 -13.42 -29.82 -17.08
N THR A 162 -12.17 -29.59 -17.43
CA THR A 162 -11.25 -28.75 -16.64
C THR A 162 -11.26 -27.32 -17.14
N SER A 163 -10.99 -26.41 -16.22
CA SER A 163 -10.87 -24.97 -16.52
C SER A 163 -9.63 -24.41 -15.86
N VAL A 164 -8.86 -23.64 -16.60
CA VAL A 164 -7.65 -22.98 -16.10
C VAL A 164 -7.84 -21.48 -16.17
N LEU A 165 -7.68 -20.82 -15.01
CA LEU A 165 -7.65 -19.36 -14.92
C LEU A 165 -6.20 -18.90 -14.70
N THR A 166 -5.67 -18.13 -15.65
CA THR A 166 -4.31 -17.60 -15.58
C THR A 166 -4.33 -16.17 -15.03
N VAL A 167 -3.66 -15.94 -13.89
CA VAL A 167 -3.60 -14.63 -13.24
C VAL A 167 -2.20 -14.03 -13.41
N SER A 168 -2.03 -13.20 -14.42
CA SER A 168 -0.73 -12.61 -14.79
C SER A 168 -0.63 -11.10 -14.56
N ARG A 169 -1.76 -10.43 -14.34
CA ARG A 169 -1.89 -8.97 -14.32
C ARG A 169 -2.65 -8.49 -13.09
N SER A 170 -2.42 -7.23 -12.73
CA SER A 170 -3.17 -6.55 -11.68
C SER A 170 -3.44 -5.11 -12.06
N ARG A 171 -4.65 -4.60 -11.79
CA ARG A 171 -5.06 -3.21 -12.01
C ARG A 171 -5.13 -2.44 -10.71
N SER A 172 -4.68 -1.21 -10.75
CA SER A 172 -4.80 -0.27 -9.62
C SER A 172 -5.17 1.12 -10.13
N VAL A 173 -5.95 1.86 -9.32
CA VAL A 173 -6.23 3.27 -9.60
C VAL A 173 -5.13 4.10 -8.95
N VAL A 174 -4.43 4.90 -9.75
CA VAL A 174 -3.38 5.81 -9.30
C VAL A 174 -3.87 7.24 -9.47
N PRO A 175 -3.96 8.05 -8.41
CA PRO A 175 -4.39 9.45 -8.51
C PRO A 175 -3.56 10.21 -9.56
N GLY A 176 -4.24 10.93 -10.45
CA GLY A 176 -3.62 11.69 -11.53
C GLY A 176 -3.15 10.86 -12.74
N LYS A 177 -3.17 9.51 -12.66
CA LYS A 177 -2.80 8.62 -13.78
C LYS A 177 -3.94 7.70 -14.22
N GLY A 178 -5.06 7.67 -13.47
CA GLY A 178 -6.17 6.77 -13.76
C GLY A 178 -5.87 5.30 -13.44
N VAL A 179 -6.43 4.39 -14.24
CA VAL A 179 -6.22 2.95 -14.10
C VAL A 179 -4.87 2.58 -14.70
N VAL A 180 -4.03 1.95 -13.88
CA VAL A 180 -2.70 1.43 -14.28
C VAL A 180 -2.72 -0.08 -14.16
N GLU A 181 -2.32 -0.77 -15.22
CA GLU A 181 -2.13 -2.22 -15.25
C GLU A 181 -0.65 -2.56 -15.13
N GLY A 182 -0.34 -3.61 -14.42
CA GLY A 182 1.03 -4.12 -14.23
C GLY A 182 1.03 -5.60 -13.86
N PRO A 183 2.20 -6.20 -13.66
CA PRO A 183 2.32 -7.61 -13.24
C PRO A 183 1.69 -7.79 -11.83
N THR A 184 1.37 -9.05 -11.51
CA THR A 184 0.95 -9.44 -10.16
C THR A 184 2.06 -9.16 -9.15
N LYS A 185 1.67 -8.89 -7.91
CA LYS A 185 2.64 -8.81 -6.81
C LYS A 185 2.96 -10.24 -6.36
N ASN A 186 4.19 -10.61 -6.51
CA ASN A 186 4.73 -11.82 -5.90
C ASN A 186 4.79 -11.67 -4.39
#